data_1c173a2b059bc996dd1b5e5584faef31
#
_entry.id   1c173a2b059bc996dd1b5e5584faef31
#
_cell.length_a   1.000
_cell.length_b   1.000
_cell.length_c   1.000
_cell.angle_alpha   90.00
_cell.angle_beta   90.00
_cell.angle_gamma   90.00
#
_symmetry.space_group_name_H-M   'P 1'
#
loop_
_entity.id
_entity.type
_entity.pdbx_description
1 polymer ?
#
loop_
_entity_poly.entity_id
_entity_poly.type
_entity_poly.pdbx_seq_one_letter_code
_entity_poly.pdbx_strand_id
1 'polypeptide(L)'
;MRKILISTNMYKGSEFGQILPYLKRFPGQVGVEVFPMFHEECFEKNLRDAMPILKEVPVSFHGPYYQAEHSAAEGTVEYARTMELLKKTLSYAKELSSKYLVYHHNNCRIIPGEKEDRVRVSCENYYTVKQLCEEAG
;
A
#
# COMPACT_ATOMS: atom_id res chain seq x y z
N MET A 1 -7.54 21.48 -10.59
CA MET A 1 -8.70 20.94 -9.85
C MET A 1 -8.21 19.94 -8.83
N ARG A 2 -8.64 20.02 -7.57
CA ARG A 2 -8.25 19.01 -6.55
C ARG A 2 -8.93 17.68 -6.89
N LYS A 3 -8.16 16.61 -6.91
CA LYS A 3 -8.68 15.24 -7.14
C LYS A 3 -8.98 14.60 -5.79
N ILE A 4 -10.07 13.87 -5.70
CA ILE A 4 -10.46 13.10 -4.52
C ILE A 4 -10.05 11.64 -4.78
N LEU A 5 -9.31 11.03 -3.86
CA LEU A 5 -9.02 9.61 -3.90
C LEU A 5 -9.91 8.88 -2.92
N ILE A 6 -10.58 7.84 -3.37
CA ILE A 6 -11.39 6.97 -2.52
C ILE A 6 -10.52 5.80 -2.09
N SER A 7 -10.36 5.61 -0.78
CA SER A 7 -9.59 4.48 -0.27
C SER A 7 -10.37 3.17 -0.38
N THR A 8 -9.72 2.12 -0.86
CA THR A 8 -10.32 0.78 -0.92
C THR A 8 -10.27 0.02 0.40
N ASN A 9 -9.76 0.64 1.47
CA ASN A 9 -9.72 0.02 2.81
C ASN A 9 -11.11 -0.34 3.36
N MET A 10 -12.17 0.28 2.85
CA MET A 10 -13.55 -0.05 3.24
C MET A 10 -14.09 -1.34 2.63
N TYR A 11 -13.39 -1.90 1.65
CA TYR A 11 -13.81 -3.10 0.92
C TYR A 11 -12.93 -4.29 1.31
N LYS A 12 -13.50 -5.47 1.38
CA LYS A 12 -12.73 -6.72 1.38
C LYS A 12 -12.07 -6.94 0.03
N GLY A 13 -11.07 -7.80 -0.05
CA GLY A 13 -10.42 -8.14 -1.31
C GLY A 13 -11.42 -8.67 -2.38
N SER A 14 -12.43 -9.43 -1.95
CA SER A 14 -13.52 -9.91 -2.80
C SER A 14 -14.45 -8.81 -3.31
N GLU A 15 -14.48 -7.67 -2.63
CA GLU A 15 -15.36 -6.53 -2.91
C GLU A 15 -14.63 -5.39 -3.64
N PHE A 16 -13.35 -5.55 -3.95
CA PHE A 16 -12.52 -4.52 -4.57
C PHE A 16 -13.16 -3.88 -5.80
N GLY A 17 -13.86 -4.67 -6.61
CA GLY A 17 -14.55 -4.19 -7.81
C GLY A 17 -15.67 -3.19 -7.55
N GLN A 18 -16.16 -3.05 -6.31
CA GLN A 18 -17.24 -2.10 -5.99
C GLN A 18 -16.81 -0.63 -6.14
N ILE A 19 -15.50 -0.32 -6.18
CA ILE A 19 -15.01 1.01 -6.47
C ILE A 19 -15.22 1.43 -7.94
N LEU A 20 -15.22 0.48 -8.87
CA LEU A 20 -15.20 0.75 -10.31
C LEU A 20 -16.40 1.56 -10.83
N PRO A 21 -17.65 1.35 -10.37
CA PRO A 21 -18.79 2.17 -10.76
C PRO A 21 -18.60 3.65 -10.42
N TYR A 22 -17.97 3.97 -9.28
CA TYR A 22 -17.71 5.35 -8.87
C TYR A 22 -16.68 6.02 -9.78
N LEU A 23 -15.62 5.31 -10.14
CA LEU A 23 -14.57 5.80 -11.04
C LEU A 23 -15.18 6.12 -12.44
N LYS A 24 -16.05 5.25 -12.93
CA LYS A 24 -16.74 5.44 -14.21
C LYS A 24 -17.76 6.59 -14.17
N ARG A 25 -18.45 6.78 -13.04
CA ARG A 25 -19.48 7.81 -12.89
C ARG A 25 -18.90 9.22 -12.79
N PHE A 26 -17.68 9.38 -12.26
CA PHE A 26 -17.05 10.67 -12.00
C PHE A 26 -15.66 10.78 -12.65
N PRO A 27 -15.59 10.66 -13.99
CA PRO A 27 -14.32 10.63 -14.70
C PRO A 27 -13.54 11.94 -14.49
N GLY A 28 -12.24 11.81 -14.20
CA GLY A 28 -11.35 12.95 -13.97
C GLY A 28 -11.51 13.68 -12.64
N GLN A 29 -12.57 13.41 -11.87
CA GLN A 29 -12.85 14.03 -10.57
C GLN A 29 -12.41 13.13 -9.41
N VAL A 30 -12.57 11.82 -9.56
CA VAL A 30 -12.31 10.82 -8.55
C VAL A 30 -11.21 9.89 -9.04
N GLY A 31 -10.33 9.53 -8.13
CA GLY A 31 -9.35 8.47 -8.28
C GLY A 31 -9.46 7.46 -7.13
N VAL A 32 -8.47 6.64 -6.96
CA VAL A 32 -8.47 5.57 -5.96
C VAL A 32 -7.16 5.54 -5.18
N GLU A 33 -7.25 5.33 -3.88
CA GLU A 33 -6.16 4.84 -3.06
C GLU A 33 -6.34 3.33 -2.91
N VAL A 34 -5.44 2.56 -3.51
CA VAL A 34 -5.44 1.11 -3.39
C VAL A 34 -4.84 0.72 -2.05
N PHE A 35 -5.65 0.09 -1.21
CA PHE A 35 -5.20 -0.47 0.06
C PHE A 35 -4.88 -1.97 -0.13
N PRO A 36 -3.60 -2.38 -0.06
CA PRO A 36 -3.21 -3.75 -0.36
C PRO A 36 -3.73 -4.76 0.67
N MET A 37 -4.47 -5.75 0.21
CA MET A 37 -5.01 -6.85 1.03
C MET A 37 -4.48 -8.20 0.53
N PHE A 38 -3.18 -8.31 0.32
CA PHE A 38 -2.53 -9.53 -0.22
C PHE A 38 -2.73 -10.78 0.63
N HIS A 39 -3.18 -10.62 1.88
CA HIS A 39 -3.57 -11.73 2.75
C HIS A 39 -4.93 -12.34 2.37
N GLU A 40 -5.71 -11.67 1.53
CA GLU A 40 -6.99 -12.16 1.03
C GLU A 40 -6.80 -12.78 -0.37
N GLU A 41 -7.20 -14.04 -0.53
CA GLU A 41 -6.93 -14.87 -1.71
C GLU A 41 -7.38 -14.22 -3.04
N CYS A 42 -8.53 -13.55 -3.05
CA CYS A 42 -9.08 -12.96 -4.27
C CYS A 42 -8.65 -11.52 -4.54
N PHE A 43 -7.96 -10.85 -3.60
CA PHE A 43 -7.60 -9.44 -3.76
C PHE A 43 -6.77 -9.19 -5.01
N GLU A 44 -5.70 -9.95 -5.19
CA GLU A 44 -4.75 -9.74 -6.28
C GLU A 44 -5.38 -9.98 -7.66
N LYS A 45 -6.22 -11.01 -7.76
CA LYS A 45 -7.01 -11.26 -8.96
C LYS A 45 -7.92 -10.08 -9.29
N ASN A 46 -8.67 -9.59 -8.31
CA ASN A 46 -9.62 -8.49 -8.50
C ASN A 46 -8.90 -7.17 -8.82
N LEU A 47 -7.72 -6.94 -8.22
CA LEU A 47 -6.88 -5.81 -8.59
C LEU A 47 -6.44 -5.89 -10.05
N ARG A 48 -5.97 -7.06 -10.52
CA ARG A 48 -5.57 -7.28 -11.92
C ARG A 48 -6.74 -7.09 -12.88
N ASP A 49 -7.91 -7.61 -12.55
CA ASP A 49 -9.11 -7.45 -13.35
C ASP A 49 -9.54 -5.96 -13.47
N ALA A 50 -9.24 -5.14 -12.46
CA ALA A 50 -9.52 -3.72 -12.44
C ALA A 50 -8.47 -2.85 -13.16
N MET A 51 -7.26 -3.37 -13.42
CA MET A 51 -6.13 -2.62 -13.99
C MET A 51 -6.47 -1.77 -15.22
N PRO A 52 -7.27 -2.27 -16.21
CA PRO A 52 -7.61 -1.46 -17.38
C PRO A 52 -8.33 -0.15 -17.02
N ILE A 53 -9.17 -0.17 -15.98
CA ILE A 53 -9.89 1.03 -15.52
C ILE A 53 -8.99 1.90 -14.66
N LEU A 54 -8.16 1.27 -13.81
CA LEU A 54 -7.25 1.98 -12.92
C LEU A 54 -6.19 2.78 -13.68
N LYS A 55 -5.77 2.34 -14.86
CA LYS A 55 -4.83 3.08 -15.72
C LYS A 55 -5.38 4.41 -16.24
N GLU A 56 -6.70 4.59 -16.24
CA GLU A 56 -7.37 5.79 -16.75
C GLU A 56 -7.70 6.83 -15.66
N VAL A 57 -7.40 6.53 -14.40
CA VAL A 57 -7.73 7.39 -13.25
C VAL A 57 -6.51 7.67 -12.37
N PRO A 58 -6.52 8.74 -11.57
CA PRO A 58 -5.49 8.94 -10.57
C PRO A 58 -5.46 7.81 -9.55
N VAL A 59 -4.27 7.22 -9.35
CA VAL A 59 -4.06 6.15 -8.39
C VAL A 59 -2.97 6.53 -7.40
N SER A 60 -3.20 6.28 -6.12
CA SER A 60 -2.17 6.16 -5.10
C SER A 60 -2.24 4.78 -4.46
N PHE A 61 -1.19 4.40 -3.76
CA PHE A 61 -1.19 3.17 -2.97
C PHE A 61 -1.04 3.48 -1.50
N HIS A 62 -1.73 2.73 -0.68
CA HIS A 62 -1.38 2.57 0.71
C HIS A 62 -0.23 1.55 0.79
N GLY A 63 0.77 1.80 1.64
CA GLY A 63 1.81 0.82 1.94
C GLY A 63 1.21 -0.43 2.60
N PRO A 64 1.91 -1.56 2.58
CA PRO A 64 1.41 -2.77 3.21
C PRO A 64 1.16 -2.52 4.69
N TYR A 65 -0.04 -2.89 5.14
CA TYR A 65 -0.50 -2.73 6.52
C TYR A 65 -0.70 -4.09 7.19
N TYR A 66 -1.55 -4.93 6.60
CA TYR A 66 -1.80 -6.27 7.12
C TYR A 66 -0.58 -7.17 6.90
N GLN A 67 -0.19 -7.89 7.96
CA GLN A 67 0.96 -8.78 7.99
C GLN A 67 2.31 -8.08 7.73
N ALA A 68 2.35 -6.76 7.81
CA ALA A 68 3.55 -5.95 7.68
C ALA A 68 3.85 -5.22 8.98
N GLU A 69 5.14 -5.09 9.33
CA GLU A 69 5.61 -4.36 10.50
C GLU A 69 6.89 -3.58 10.16
N HIS A 70 6.73 -2.31 9.90
CA HIS A 70 7.83 -1.42 9.48
C HIS A 70 8.82 -1.09 10.59
N SER A 71 8.51 -1.43 11.85
CA SER A 71 9.44 -1.35 12.99
C SER A 71 10.06 -2.69 13.36
N ALA A 72 9.97 -3.72 12.50
CA ALA A 72 10.66 -4.99 12.68
C ALA A 72 12.13 -4.84 12.30
N ALA A 73 13.03 -5.42 13.13
CA ALA A 73 14.45 -5.37 12.88
C ALA A 73 14.87 -6.21 11.67
N GLU A 74 15.84 -5.74 10.91
CA GLU A 74 16.45 -6.49 9.82
C GLU A 74 16.93 -7.87 10.30
N GLY A 75 16.73 -8.90 9.45
CA GLY A 75 17.02 -10.29 9.77
C GLY A 75 15.88 -11.04 10.46
N THR A 76 14.80 -10.38 10.84
CA THR A 76 13.59 -11.04 11.36
C THR A 76 12.64 -11.48 10.23
N VAL A 77 11.80 -12.46 10.53
CA VAL A 77 10.77 -12.95 9.58
C VAL A 77 9.76 -11.83 9.26
N GLU A 78 9.41 -11.04 10.25
CA GLU A 78 8.51 -9.90 10.11
C GLU A 78 9.06 -8.83 9.17
N TYR A 79 10.35 -8.52 9.30
CA TYR A 79 11.05 -7.61 8.38
C TYR A 79 11.05 -8.14 6.95
N ALA A 80 11.46 -9.40 6.76
CA ALA A 80 11.52 -10.02 5.44
C ALA A 80 10.15 -10.00 4.75
N ARG A 81 9.08 -10.36 5.49
CA ARG A 81 7.70 -10.32 5.00
C ARG A 81 7.28 -8.89 4.65
N THR A 82 7.59 -7.92 5.50
CA THR A 82 7.25 -6.51 5.27
C THR A 82 7.88 -5.99 3.99
N MET A 83 9.15 -6.28 3.77
CA MET A 83 9.86 -5.86 2.55
C MET A 83 9.36 -6.58 1.29
N GLU A 84 8.98 -7.85 1.39
CA GLU A 84 8.34 -8.59 0.29
C GLU A 84 7.01 -7.95 -0.11
N LEU A 85 6.14 -7.68 0.87
CA LEU A 85 4.85 -7.03 0.64
C LEU A 85 5.01 -5.61 0.08
N LEU A 86 6.01 -4.85 0.56
CA LEU A 86 6.33 -3.54 0.03
C LEU A 86 6.76 -3.60 -1.44
N LYS A 87 7.71 -4.47 -1.78
CA LYS A 87 8.16 -4.65 -3.17
C LYS A 87 7.01 -5.07 -4.09
N LYS A 88 6.13 -5.93 -3.60
CA LYS A 88 4.92 -6.33 -4.33
C LYS A 88 3.98 -5.14 -4.54
N THR A 89 3.75 -4.32 -3.52
CA THR A 89 2.95 -3.08 -3.62
C THR A 89 3.56 -2.13 -4.65
N LEU A 90 4.86 -1.91 -4.58
CA LEU A 90 5.58 -1.02 -5.49
C LEU A 90 5.54 -1.50 -6.95
N SER A 91 5.54 -2.82 -7.20
CA SER A 91 5.39 -3.34 -8.56
C SER A 91 4.04 -2.96 -9.19
N TYR A 92 2.95 -3.04 -8.43
CA TYR A 92 1.64 -2.58 -8.88
C TYR A 92 1.56 -1.04 -8.99
N ALA A 93 2.17 -0.32 -8.04
CA ALA A 93 2.24 1.13 -8.08
C ALA A 93 2.95 1.61 -9.36
N LYS A 94 4.06 0.98 -9.72
CA LYS A 94 4.79 1.25 -10.96
C LYS A 94 3.95 0.98 -12.20
N GLU A 95 3.27 -0.18 -12.25
CA GLU A 95 2.41 -0.55 -13.40
C GLU A 95 1.24 0.42 -13.60
N LEU A 96 0.74 1.02 -12.50
CA LEU A 96 -0.32 2.04 -12.52
C LEU A 96 0.21 3.48 -12.55
N SER A 97 1.53 3.68 -12.69
CA SER A 97 2.16 5.01 -12.69
C SER A 97 1.79 5.86 -11.47
N SER A 98 1.58 5.20 -10.33
CA SER A 98 1.29 5.86 -9.07
C SER A 98 2.51 6.65 -8.58
N LYS A 99 2.28 7.89 -8.12
CA LYS A 99 3.35 8.78 -7.63
C LYS A 99 3.38 8.90 -6.10
N TYR A 100 2.44 8.28 -5.42
CA TYR A 100 2.29 8.42 -3.98
C TYR A 100 2.04 7.08 -3.32
N LEU A 101 2.76 6.86 -2.22
CA LEU A 101 2.56 5.74 -1.31
C LEU A 101 2.35 6.31 0.11
N VAL A 102 1.27 5.92 0.76
CA VAL A 102 1.06 6.21 2.18
C VAL A 102 1.90 5.23 3.01
N TYR A 103 2.73 5.76 3.90
CA TYR A 103 3.62 4.96 4.73
C TYR A 103 3.26 5.08 6.21
N HIS A 104 3.20 3.95 6.89
CA HIS A 104 3.05 3.85 8.34
C HIS A 104 4.34 3.33 8.96
N HIS A 105 4.85 4.04 9.96
CA HIS A 105 6.09 3.66 10.64
C HIS A 105 5.97 2.38 11.48
N ASN A 106 4.76 2.09 11.96
CA ASN A 106 4.53 1.01 12.91
C ASN A 106 3.08 0.55 12.81
N ASN A 107 2.86 -0.75 12.80
CA ASN A 107 1.54 -1.39 12.75
C ASN A 107 1.27 -2.26 13.98
N CYS A 108 2.25 -2.50 14.82
CA CYS A 108 2.10 -3.29 16.03
C CYS A 108 1.79 -2.43 17.26
N ARG A 109 1.24 -3.07 18.29
CA ARG A 109 1.15 -2.46 19.62
C ARG A 109 2.53 -2.34 20.22
N ILE A 110 2.93 -1.12 20.60
CA ILE A 110 4.19 -0.88 21.27
C ILE A 110 4.08 -1.31 22.75
N ILE A 111 5.00 -2.15 23.19
CA ILE A 111 5.13 -2.57 24.59
C ILE A 111 5.91 -1.48 25.33
N PRO A 112 5.47 -1.07 26.53
CA PRO A 112 6.24 -0.14 27.37
C PRO A 112 7.68 -0.64 27.55
N GLY A 113 8.66 0.25 27.34
CA GLY A 113 10.09 -0.07 27.37
C GLY A 113 10.72 -0.42 26.02
N GLU A 114 9.93 -0.77 25.00
CA GLU A 114 10.43 -1.06 23.65
C GLU A 114 10.31 0.15 22.68
N LYS A 115 9.68 1.23 23.12
CA LYS A 115 9.34 2.35 22.24
C LYS A 115 10.55 2.94 21.53
N GLU A 116 11.64 3.18 22.26
CA GLU A 116 12.84 3.81 21.70
C GLU A 116 13.49 2.94 20.63
N ASP A 117 13.60 1.63 20.89
CA ASP A 117 14.13 0.67 19.93
C ASP A 117 13.24 0.57 18.69
N ARG A 118 11.93 0.53 18.87
CA ARG A 118 10.98 0.50 17.73
C ARG A 118 11.07 1.75 16.88
N VAL A 119 11.20 2.92 17.50
CA VAL A 119 11.39 4.20 16.79
C VAL A 119 12.72 4.19 16.02
N ARG A 120 13.81 3.77 16.64
CA ARG A 120 15.13 3.67 16.01
C ARG A 120 15.08 2.76 14.78
N VAL A 121 14.58 1.53 14.95
CA VAL A 121 14.46 0.54 13.87
C VAL A 121 13.56 1.05 12.76
N SER A 122 12.44 1.68 13.10
CA SER A 122 11.53 2.27 12.11
C SER A 122 12.19 3.37 11.28
N CYS A 123 13.03 4.21 11.93
CA CYS A 123 13.82 5.22 11.21
C CYS A 123 14.85 4.60 10.27
N GLU A 124 15.54 3.54 10.70
CA GLU A 124 16.49 2.80 9.87
C GLU A 124 15.79 2.20 8.65
N ASN A 125 14.66 1.51 8.87
CA ASN A 125 13.86 0.89 7.80
C ASN A 125 13.28 1.92 6.83
N TYR A 126 12.95 3.14 7.30
CA TYR A 126 12.44 4.21 6.45
C TYR A 126 13.40 4.55 5.30
N TYR A 127 14.70 4.57 5.54
CA TYR A 127 15.68 4.83 4.48
C TYR A 127 15.66 3.72 3.41
N THR A 128 15.54 2.47 3.81
CA THR A 128 15.38 1.34 2.89
C THR A 128 14.08 1.46 2.08
N VAL A 129 12.97 1.78 2.75
CA VAL A 129 11.67 2.01 2.09
C VAL A 129 11.75 3.15 1.09
N LYS A 130 12.36 4.28 1.48
CA LYS A 130 12.57 5.44 0.60
C LYS A 130 13.35 5.05 -0.65
N GLN A 131 14.46 4.34 -0.49
CA GLN A 131 15.27 3.88 -1.62
C GLN A 131 14.46 2.97 -2.56
N LEU A 132 13.72 2.01 -2.03
CA LEU A 132 12.86 1.13 -2.84
C LEU A 132 11.78 1.90 -3.60
N CYS A 133 11.21 2.96 -2.98
CA CYS A 133 10.26 3.83 -3.67
C CYS A 133 10.91 4.63 -4.81
N GLU A 134 12.11 5.17 -4.59
CA GLU A 134 12.87 5.89 -5.60
C GLU A 134 13.27 5.00 -6.79
N GLU A 135 13.65 3.74 -6.54
CA GLU A 135 13.96 2.74 -7.58
C GLU A 135 12.70 2.31 -8.37
N ALA A 136 11.54 2.35 -7.74
CA ALA A 136 10.29 2.02 -8.40
C ALA A 136 9.79 3.14 -9.34
N GLY A 137 10.18 4.39 -9.12
CA GLY A 137 9.80 5.58 -9.92
C GLY A 137 8.56 6.24 -9.40
#